data_9261dbab8d1dbd43c62ce808adecfcee
#
_entry.id   9261dbab8d1dbd43c62ce808adecfcee
#
_cell.length_a   1.000
_cell.length_b   1.000
_cell.length_c   1.000
_cell.angle_alpha   90.00
_cell.angle_beta   90.00
_cell.angle_gamma   90.00
#
_symmetry.space_group_name_H-M   'P 1'
#
loop_
_entity.id
_entity.type
_entity.pdbx_description
1 polymer ?
#
loop_
_entity_poly.entity_id
_entity_poly.type
_entity_poly.pdbx_seq_one_letter_code
_entity_poly.pdbx_strand_id
1 'polypeptide(L)'
;MATPGLLYVTMHPRPSLPAAQFHDWYNSEHGPLRLRLPFVTNGFRYRAVDGEEPEWVAWYDITEMEELTRETYLALREDGIKTPREKATMAQIAVDRRLYDFLGEQKAADYTPLEDQPDTTVAGSVLVAVSTTLVDDADKEADYNRWYTEEHIPMLSRVPGWRCSRRFVTAAIDPKAPREYLTLHEYKATNGLGGPEHKAAMDTPWRTRIVNDTITSQRRRVFEWAYTFGPAPRELSSLTSKDVAGPWSSNDGRTRTLPSPTRPAVESFVTTADGVDLPYRLEGSTDPHSPVIVLSNSILVDYAIWDDFVNAFLADPRNQGFRILRYSTRGRLQACGKQPINIDVLASDIIALLDALRIPQATLIGVSLGGVTVLNTALRYPTRVTRFISCDTNSSSPESNRKAWNDRVAVAEREGAVSTTTQETIVGDELAEVTVRRWFTPESYETQPHLPAQVKELVRTNSLEGFRQSVQALCAYDVREQMAQAQVPGLFVAGNSDGVLPKTMQQMAADLKGDAELKLIPKAGHLPMVENAPAFTQVVNEFLHK
;
A
#
# COMPACT_ATOMS: atom_id res chain seq x y z
N MET A 1 -26.47 13.60 14.40
CA MET A 1 -25.11 14.08 14.06
C MET A 1 -24.18 12.88 14.17
N ALA A 2 -23.21 12.77 13.29
CA ALA A 2 -22.22 11.69 13.36
C ALA A 2 -21.44 11.78 14.67
N THR A 3 -21.26 10.64 15.34
CA THR A 3 -20.47 10.54 16.58
C THR A 3 -19.17 9.84 16.27
N PRO A 4 -18.06 10.58 16.05
CA PRO A 4 -16.76 9.97 15.85
C PRO A 4 -16.27 9.31 17.14
N GLY A 5 -15.40 8.31 16.99
CA GLY A 5 -14.90 7.59 18.15
C GLY A 5 -13.75 6.66 17.85
N LEU A 6 -13.54 5.71 18.74
CA LEU A 6 -12.41 4.82 18.73
C LEU A 6 -12.84 3.37 18.97
N LEU A 7 -12.40 2.48 18.11
CA LEU A 7 -12.36 1.05 18.39
C LEU A 7 -10.99 0.72 19.00
N TYR A 8 -10.95 0.41 20.30
CA TYR A 8 -9.73 0.15 21.06
C TYR A 8 -9.68 -1.32 21.47
N VAL A 9 -8.63 -2.03 21.08
CA VAL A 9 -8.53 -3.48 21.27
C VAL A 9 -7.20 -3.82 21.91
N THR A 10 -7.23 -4.34 23.13
CA THR A 10 -6.03 -4.91 23.75
C THR A 10 -5.97 -6.42 23.53
N MET A 11 -4.76 -6.94 23.37
CA MET A 11 -4.53 -8.32 23.00
C MET A 11 -3.34 -8.90 23.74
N HIS A 12 -3.52 -10.15 24.17
CA HIS A 12 -2.43 -10.94 24.75
C HIS A 12 -2.39 -12.32 24.06
N PRO A 13 -1.47 -12.53 23.09
CA PRO A 13 -1.28 -13.82 22.45
C PRO A 13 -0.82 -14.87 23.48
N ARG A 14 -1.38 -16.07 23.43
CA ARG A 14 -0.92 -17.17 24.27
C ARG A 14 0.47 -17.63 23.84
N PRO A 15 1.30 -18.17 24.73
CA PRO A 15 2.64 -18.66 24.40
C PRO A 15 2.69 -19.72 23.29
N SER A 16 1.56 -20.41 23.04
CA SER A 16 1.42 -21.39 21.95
C SER A 16 1.29 -20.77 20.56
N LEU A 17 0.98 -19.47 20.45
CA LEU A 17 0.85 -18.77 19.18
C LEU A 17 2.21 -18.17 18.79
N PRO A 18 2.87 -18.65 17.71
CA PRO A 18 4.12 -18.07 17.26
C PRO A 18 3.96 -16.58 16.89
N ALA A 19 4.93 -15.75 17.29
CA ALA A 19 4.88 -14.32 17.02
C ALA A 19 4.75 -14.01 15.52
N ALA A 20 5.49 -14.73 14.66
CA ALA A 20 5.42 -14.54 13.21
C ALA A 20 4.00 -14.83 12.66
N GLN A 21 3.32 -15.87 13.16
CA GLN A 21 1.95 -16.18 12.78
C GLN A 21 0.97 -15.09 13.24
N PHE A 22 1.15 -14.56 14.46
CA PHE A 22 0.34 -13.45 14.98
C PHE A 22 0.50 -12.20 14.12
N HIS A 23 1.75 -11.87 13.74
CA HIS A 23 2.04 -10.69 12.92
C HIS A 23 1.55 -10.84 11.49
N ASP A 24 1.81 -11.98 10.83
CA ASP A 24 1.31 -12.24 9.48
C ASP A 24 -0.22 -12.16 9.43
N TRP A 25 -0.91 -12.85 10.34
CA TRP A 25 -2.37 -12.78 10.39
C TRP A 25 -2.88 -11.36 10.59
N TYR A 26 -2.32 -10.63 11.56
CA TYR A 26 -2.82 -9.29 11.88
C TYR A 26 -2.56 -8.29 10.76
N ASN A 27 -1.35 -8.31 10.19
CA ASN A 27 -0.92 -7.33 9.19
C ASN A 27 -1.42 -7.63 7.77
N SER A 28 -1.71 -8.91 7.46
CA SER A 28 -2.10 -9.32 6.10
C SER A 28 -3.59 -9.59 5.95
N GLU A 29 -4.31 -9.89 7.04
CA GLU A 29 -5.73 -10.22 7.01
C GLU A 29 -6.56 -9.30 7.91
N HIS A 30 -6.37 -9.38 9.23
CA HIS A 30 -7.25 -8.77 10.21
C HIS A 30 -7.29 -7.23 10.13
N GLY A 31 -6.13 -6.58 10.13
CA GLY A 31 -6.01 -5.12 10.04
C GLY A 31 -6.53 -4.56 8.72
N PRO A 32 -6.02 -5.00 7.54
CA PRO A 32 -6.44 -4.50 6.25
C PRO A 32 -7.94 -4.60 5.98
N LEU A 33 -8.62 -5.67 6.44
CA LEU A 33 -10.07 -5.81 6.30
C LEU A 33 -10.84 -4.66 6.96
N ARG A 34 -10.34 -4.13 8.07
CA ARG A 34 -10.98 -2.99 8.76
C ARG A 34 -10.74 -1.69 8.02
N LEU A 35 -9.54 -1.49 7.49
CA LEU A 35 -9.18 -0.29 6.73
C LEU A 35 -9.88 -0.20 5.35
N ARG A 36 -10.53 -1.27 4.89
CA ARG A 36 -11.41 -1.27 3.70
C ARG A 36 -12.83 -0.82 4.01
N LEU A 37 -13.18 -0.64 5.27
CA LEU A 37 -14.48 -0.10 5.66
C LEU A 37 -14.45 1.43 5.54
N PRO A 38 -15.44 2.05 4.88
CA PRO A 38 -15.40 3.49 4.56
C PRO A 38 -15.46 4.41 5.77
N PHE A 39 -15.85 3.89 6.93
CA PHE A 39 -15.96 4.63 8.20
C PHE A 39 -14.74 4.41 9.13
N VAL A 40 -13.75 3.63 8.71
CA VAL A 40 -12.47 3.45 9.41
C VAL A 40 -11.40 4.27 8.70
N THR A 41 -10.90 5.31 9.33
CA THR A 41 -9.98 6.26 8.69
C THR A 41 -8.52 5.88 8.80
N ASN A 42 -8.15 5.25 9.91
CA ASN A 42 -6.79 4.79 10.18
C ASN A 42 -6.79 3.60 11.15
N GLY A 43 -5.63 3.04 11.39
CA GLY A 43 -5.47 1.98 12.39
C GLY A 43 -4.00 1.78 12.73
N PHE A 44 -3.74 1.55 14.01
CA PHE A 44 -2.39 1.42 14.55
C PHE A 44 -2.28 0.22 15.46
N ARG A 45 -1.09 -0.32 15.56
CA ARG A 45 -0.75 -1.33 16.56
C ARG A 45 0.50 -0.90 17.33
N TYR A 46 0.43 -1.07 18.64
CA TYR A 46 1.50 -0.73 19.57
C TYR A 46 1.82 -1.93 20.45
N ARG A 47 3.06 -2.00 20.92
CA ARG A 47 3.55 -2.99 21.87
C ARG A 47 3.82 -2.35 23.22
N ALA A 48 3.42 -3.01 24.31
CA ALA A 48 3.70 -2.57 25.66
C ALA A 48 5.22 -2.55 25.95
N VAL A 49 5.68 -1.47 26.58
CA VAL A 49 7.07 -1.29 27.02
C VAL A 49 7.15 -1.05 28.54
N ASP A 50 6.03 -1.14 29.22
CA ASP A 50 5.90 -0.99 30.68
C ASP A 50 6.04 -2.33 31.45
N GLY A 51 6.20 -3.43 30.73
CA GLY A 51 6.31 -4.78 31.33
C GLY A 51 4.98 -5.37 31.79
N GLU A 52 3.85 -4.72 31.48
CA GLU A 52 2.53 -5.17 31.90
C GLU A 52 1.72 -5.82 30.76
N GLU A 53 0.75 -6.67 31.14
CA GLU A 53 -0.22 -7.27 30.23
C GLU A 53 -1.51 -6.44 30.13
N PRO A 54 -2.22 -6.48 28.98
CA PRO A 54 -1.90 -7.16 27.71
C PRO A 54 -0.71 -6.52 26.97
N GLU A 55 0.06 -7.36 26.24
CA GLU A 55 1.27 -6.94 25.53
C GLU A 55 0.99 -6.00 24.35
N TRP A 56 -0.15 -6.17 23.69
CA TRP A 56 -0.47 -5.47 22.47
C TRP A 56 -1.73 -4.63 22.62
N VAL A 57 -1.75 -3.49 21.93
CA VAL A 57 -2.95 -2.69 21.69
C VAL A 57 -3.04 -2.34 20.21
N ALA A 58 -4.24 -2.41 19.65
CA ALA A 58 -4.58 -1.82 18.38
C ALA A 58 -5.75 -0.88 18.54
N TRP A 59 -5.75 0.21 17.79
CA TRP A 59 -6.89 1.11 17.73
C TRP A 59 -7.20 1.51 16.31
N TYR A 60 -8.45 1.94 16.10
CA TYR A 60 -8.97 2.39 14.82
C TYR A 60 -9.86 3.61 15.06
N ASP A 61 -9.63 4.69 14.33
CA ASP A 61 -10.50 5.86 14.36
C ASP A 61 -11.73 5.60 13.49
N ILE A 62 -12.90 5.84 14.06
CA ILE A 62 -14.21 5.60 13.49
C ILE A 62 -14.90 6.94 13.28
N THR A 63 -15.36 7.23 12.06
CA THR A 63 -16.05 8.48 11.72
C THR A 63 -17.47 8.53 12.29
N GLU A 64 -18.12 7.37 12.42
CA GLU A 64 -19.48 7.21 12.90
C GLU A 64 -19.58 5.91 13.70
N MET A 65 -19.68 6.01 15.03
CA MET A 65 -19.67 4.85 15.92
C MET A 65 -20.85 3.90 15.68
N GLU A 66 -22.00 4.38 15.25
CA GLU A 66 -23.15 3.51 14.94
C GLU A 66 -22.85 2.50 13.81
N GLU A 67 -21.92 2.79 12.89
CA GLU A 67 -21.50 1.86 11.84
C GLU A 67 -20.95 0.53 12.40
N LEU A 68 -20.42 0.54 13.63
CA LEU A 68 -19.95 -0.67 14.31
C LEU A 68 -21.08 -1.60 14.78
N THR A 69 -22.33 -1.15 14.70
CA THR A 69 -23.53 -1.96 15.01
C THR A 69 -24.22 -2.47 13.74
N ARG A 70 -23.80 -2.02 12.55
CA ARG A 70 -24.40 -2.39 11.27
C ARG A 70 -23.77 -3.65 10.67
N GLU A 71 -24.52 -4.27 9.78
CA GLU A 71 -24.14 -5.54 9.15
C GLU A 71 -22.77 -5.47 8.45
N THR A 72 -22.44 -4.35 7.81
CA THR A 72 -21.14 -4.14 7.14
C THR A 72 -19.95 -4.41 8.05
N TYR A 73 -20.03 -4.03 9.32
CA TYR A 73 -18.99 -4.35 10.30
C TYR A 73 -19.21 -5.71 10.96
N LEU A 74 -20.45 -6.04 11.31
CA LEU A 74 -20.80 -7.26 12.04
C LEU A 74 -20.47 -8.50 11.22
N ALA A 75 -20.67 -8.45 9.89
CA ALA A 75 -20.31 -9.54 8.98
C ALA A 75 -18.83 -9.97 9.11
N LEU A 76 -17.90 -9.03 9.35
CA LEU A 76 -16.49 -9.39 9.59
C LEU A 76 -16.29 -10.26 10.86
N ARG A 77 -17.27 -10.35 11.73
CA ARG A 77 -17.22 -11.11 12.98
C ARG A 77 -17.95 -12.46 12.90
N GLU A 78 -18.67 -12.69 11.80
CA GLU A 78 -19.41 -13.93 11.59
C GLU A 78 -18.48 -15.09 11.25
N ASP A 79 -18.79 -16.26 11.82
CA ASP A 79 -17.98 -17.46 11.61
C ASP A 79 -18.01 -17.96 10.16
N GLY A 80 -19.03 -17.61 9.37
CA GLY A 80 -19.12 -17.92 7.95
C GLY A 80 -18.14 -17.10 7.08
N ILE A 81 -17.79 -15.91 7.52
CA ILE A 81 -16.92 -14.97 6.79
C ILE A 81 -15.44 -15.12 7.19
N LYS A 82 -15.18 -15.41 8.48
CA LYS A 82 -13.81 -15.61 8.95
C LYS A 82 -13.14 -16.78 8.26
N THR A 83 -11.90 -16.57 7.84
CA THR A 83 -11.07 -17.66 7.32
C THR A 83 -10.74 -18.71 8.41
N PRO A 84 -10.34 -19.92 8.05
CA PRO A 84 -9.83 -20.89 9.01
C PRO A 84 -8.63 -20.35 9.81
N ARG A 85 -7.77 -19.54 9.19
CA ARG A 85 -6.62 -18.90 9.85
C ARG A 85 -7.08 -17.88 10.90
N GLU A 86 -8.02 -17.01 10.57
CA GLU A 86 -8.61 -16.02 11.49
C GLU A 86 -9.16 -16.73 12.74
N LYS A 87 -9.97 -17.78 12.56
CA LYS A 87 -10.56 -18.54 13.68
C LYS A 87 -9.51 -19.19 14.57
N ALA A 88 -8.54 -19.88 13.96
CA ALA A 88 -7.50 -20.59 14.69
C ALA A 88 -6.57 -19.63 15.46
N THR A 89 -6.26 -18.47 14.88
CA THR A 89 -5.40 -17.46 15.50
C THR A 89 -6.14 -16.73 16.63
N MET A 90 -7.37 -16.28 16.38
CA MET A 90 -8.21 -15.62 17.39
C MET A 90 -8.46 -16.48 18.63
N ALA A 91 -8.62 -17.81 18.47
CA ALA A 91 -8.79 -18.74 19.60
C ALA A 91 -7.57 -18.80 20.56
N GLN A 92 -6.40 -18.31 20.11
CA GLN A 92 -5.16 -18.28 20.88
C GLN A 92 -4.81 -16.89 21.42
N ILE A 93 -5.72 -15.93 21.36
CA ILE A 93 -5.49 -14.56 21.82
C ILE A 93 -6.55 -14.20 22.86
N ALA A 94 -6.13 -13.71 24.03
CA ALA A 94 -7.04 -13.02 24.93
C ALA A 94 -7.26 -11.59 24.41
N VAL A 95 -8.52 -11.25 24.15
CA VAL A 95 -8.91 -9.97 23.53
C VAL A 95 -9.88 -9.24 24.44
N ASP A 96 -9.57 -7.99 24.76
CA ASP A 96 -10.52 -7.03 25.34
C ASP A 96 -10.77 -5.91 24.32
N ARG A 97 -12.03 -5.72 23.93
CA ARG A 97 -12.46 -4.78 22.92
C ARG A 97 -13.39 -3.75 23.53
N ARG A 98 -12.99 -2.48 23.44
CA ARG A 98 -13.75 -1.35 23.98
C ARG A 98 -14.08 -0.34 22.89
N LEU A 99 -15.23 0.29 23.05
CA LEU A 99 -15.76 1.31 22.15
C LEU A 99 -15.84 2.63 22.91
N TYR A 100 -15.32 3.70 22.29
CA TYR A 100 -15.27 5.00 22.93
C TYR A 100 -15.76 6.10 21.98
N ASP A 101 -16.61 6.99 22.49
CA ASP A 101 -17.00 8.23 21.82
C ASP A 101 -15.89 9.29 22.03
N PHE A 102 -15.61 10.05 21.00
CA PHE A 102 -14.60 11.10 21.02
C PHE A 102 -15.10 12.34 21.79
N LEU A 103 -14.29 12.85 22.69
CA LEU A 103 -14.58 14.06 23.49
C LEU A 103 -13.83 15.30 23.01
N GLY A 104 -12.60 15.13 22.51
CA GLY A 104 -11.77 16.25 22.08
C GLY A 104 -10.29 15.91 22.03
N GLU A 105 -9.52 16.82 21.44
CA GLU A 105 -8.09 16.68 21.29
C GLU A 105 -7.35 18.02 21.39
N GLN A 106 -6.09 17.94 21.78
CA GLN A 106 -5.10 19.02 21.61
C GLN A 106 -3.89 18.48 20.85
N LYS A 107 -3.37 19.28 19.93
CA LYS A 107 -2.26 18.93 19.03
C LYS A 107 -1.14 19.94 19.14
N ALA A 108 0.10 19.48 18.97
CA ALA A 108 1.26 20.36 18.80
C ALA A 108 1.10 21.18 17.50
N ALA A 109 1.75 22.34 17.44
CA ALA A 109 1.68 23.21 16.26
C ALA A 109 2.26 22.55 14.99
N ASP A 110 3.22 21.63 15.16
CA ASP A 110 3.86 20.85 14.10
C ASP A 110 3.27 19.45 13.95
N TYR A 111 2.07 19.22 14.48
CA TYR A 111 1.42 17.89 14.43
C TYR A 111 1.13 17.47 12.99
N THR A 112 1.60 16.28 12.65
CA THR A 112 1.22 15.55 11.44
C THR A 112 0.69 14.19 11.87
N PRO A 113 -0.46 13.71 11.38
CA PRO A 113 -1.00 12.39 11.70
C PRO A 113 0.04 11.28 11.45
N LEU A 114 0.01 10.22 12.26
CA LEU A 114 0.96 9.10 12.10
C LEU A 114 0.75 8.36 10.78
N GLU A 115 -0.50 8.29 10.32
CA GLU A 115 -0.86 7.68 9.03
C GLU A 115 -0.27 8.43 7.84
N ASP A 116 0.00 9.73 7.96
CA ASP A 116 0.56 10.56 6.90
C ASP A 116 2.11 10.60 6.92
N GLN A 117 2.73 9.96 7.91
CA GLN A 117 4.18 9.94 8.06
C GLN A 117 4.77 8.59 7.63
N PRO A 118 5.98 8.56 7.05
CA PRO A 118 6.71 7.32 6.79
C PRO A 118 6.94 6.52 8.07
N ASP A 119 6.95 5.19 7.97
CA ASP A 119 7.19 4.30 9.10
C ASP A 119 8.55 4.59 9.79
N THR A 120 9.57 5.05 9.03
CA THR A 120 10.86 5.51 9.57
C THR A 120 10.76 6.68 10.53
N THR A 121 9.83 7.60 10.29
CA THR A 121 9.62 8.79 11.11
C THR A 121 8.86 8.46 12.39
N VAL A 122 7.93 7.51 12.32
CA VAL A 122 7.08 7.14 13.45
C VAL A 122 7.68 6.04 14.34
N ALA A 123 8.70 5.34 13.87
CA ALA A 123 9.40 4.32 14.64
C ALA A 123 9.87 4.85 16.00
N GLY A 124 9.64 4.07 17.07
CA GLY A 124 9.96 4.46 18.44
C GLY A 124 9.00 5.47 19.06
N SER A 125 7.96 5.94 18.35
CA SER A 125 6.93 6.82 18.93
C SER A 125 6.22 6.12 20.08
N VAL A 126 5.98 6.88 21.15
CA VAL A 126 5.43 6.39 22.41
C VAL A 126 3.98 6.82 22.57
N LEU A 127 3.15 5.89 22.98
CA LEU A 127 1.77 6.11 23.39
C LEU A 127 1.64 5.89 24.91
N VAL A 128 1.14 6.88 25.62
CA VAL A 128 0.68 6.73 26.99
C VAL A 128 -0.85 6.69 26.99
N ALA A 129 -1.41 5.54 27.33
CA ALA A 129 -2.85 5.34 27.43
C ALA A 129 -3.25 5.35 28.92
N VAL A 130 -4.20 6.21 29.27
CA VAL A 130 -4.71 6.35 30.64
C VAL A 130 -6.21 6.10 30.64
N SER A 131 -6.63 4.98 31.24
CA SER A 131 -8.05 4.72 31.48
C SER A 131 -8.41 5.07 32.91
N THR A 132 -9.59 5.70 33.10
CA THR A 132 -10.00 6.28 34.37
C THR A 132 -11.50 6.07 34.60
N THR A 133 -11.85 5.55 35.77
CA THR A 133 -13.23 5.49 36.25
C THR A 133 -13.41 6.55 37.33
N LEU A 134 -14.54 7.24 37.33
CA LEU A 134 -14.86 8.31 38.26
C LEU A 134 -15.91 7.88 39.27
N VAL A 135 -16.04 8.64 40.37
CA VAL A 135 -17.21 8.56 41.25
C VAL A 135 -18.44 9.00 40.44
N ASP A 136 -19.60 8.48 40.80
CA ASP A 136 -20.90 8.86 40.18
C ASP A 136 -21.38 10.19 40.76
N ASP A 137 -20.79 11.30 40.26
CA ASP A 137 -21.06 12.68 40.68
C ASP A 137 -20.80 13.62 39.49
N ALA A 138 -21.85 14.28 38.99
CA ALA A 138 -21.80 15.10 37.79
C ALA A 138 -20.90 16.35 37.94
N ASP A 139 -20.83 16.94 39.15
CA ASP A 139 -19.99 18.12 39.39
C ASP A 139 -18.51 17.74 39.40
N LYS A 140 -18.18 16.58 39.97
CA LYS A 140 -16.82 16.03 39.94
C LYS A 140 -16.40 15.60 38.55
N GLU A 141 -17.31 15.00 37.79
CA GLU A 141 -17.07 14.69 36.37
C GLU A 141 -16.78 15.95 35.56
N ALA A 142 -17.57 17.02 35.78
CA ALA A 142 -17.36 18.32 35.12
C ALA A 142 -16.00 18.92 35.52
N ASP A 143 -15.61 18.86 36.81
CA ASP A 143 -14.30 19.33 37.29
C ASP A 143 -13.13 18.51 36.72
N TYR A 144 -13.28 17.18 36.59
CA TYR A 144 -12.31 16.31 35.92
C TYR A 144 -12.11 16.68 34.44
N ASN A 145 -13.20 16.96 33.73
CA ASN A 145 -13.13 17.35 32.33
C ASN A 145 -12.47 18.73 32.17
N ARG A 146 -12.78 19.71 33.04
CA ARG A 146 -12.12 21.03 33.07
C ARG A 146 -10.64 20.91 33.37
N TRP A 147 -10.26 20.11 34.39
CA TRP A 147 -8.86 19.92 34.78
C TRP A 147 -8.02 19.41 33.60
N TYR A 148 -8.53 18.42 32.84
CA TYR A 148 -7.85 17.94 31.64
C TYR A 148 -7.63 19.03 30.60
N THR A 149 -8.65 19.86 30.37
CA THR A 149 -8.64 20.86 29.29
C THR A 149 -7.83 22.11 29.68
N GLU A 150 -7.96 22.56 30.94
CA GLU A 150 -7.42 23.86 31.37
C GLU A 150 -6.03 23.74 32.02
N GLU A 151 -5.67 22.59 32.61
CA GLU A 151 -4.39 22.41 33.28
C GLU A 151 -3.58 21.24 32.74
N HIS A 152 -4.13 20.02 32.80
CA HIS A 152 -3.30 18.82 32.64
C HIS A 152 -2.72 18.67 31.25
N ILE A 153 -3.53 18.73 30.19
CA ILE A 153 -3.03 18.66 28.81
C ILE A 153 -2.16 19.87 28.44
N PRO A 154 -2.52 21.12 28.78
CA PRO A 154 -1.64 22.28 28.62
C PRO A 154 -0.26 22.15 29.30
N MET A 155 -0.18 21.47 30.43
CA MET A 155 1.11 21.18 31.08
C MET A 155 1.86 20.06 30.37
N LEU A 156 1.17 18.97 29.99
CA LEU A 156 1.77 17.88 29.22
C LEU A 156 2.26 18.32 27.84
N SER A 157 1.62 19.30 27.21
CA SER A 157 2.05 19.84 25.92
C SER A 157 3.42 20.53 25.95
N ARG A 158 3.92 20.85 27.14
CA ARG A 158 5.29 21.41 27.33
C ARG A 158 6.36 20.34 27.45
N VAL A 159 5.96 19.05 27.60
CA VAL A 159 6.91 17.95 27.67
C VAL A 159 7.58 17.79 26.30
N PRO A 160 8.91 17.81 26.21
CA PRO A 160 9.60 17.64 24.93
C PRO A 160 9.12 16.40 24.18
N GLY A 161 8.88 16.54 22.88
CA GLY A 161 8.41 15.44 22.04
C GLY A 161 6.92 15.11 22.16
N TRP A 162 6.13 15.83 22.96
CA TRP A 162 4.68 15.68 22.95
C TRP A 162 4.11 16.05 21.57
N ARG A 163 3.17 15.20 21.09
CA ARG A 163 2.54 15.33 19.76
C ARG A 163 1.08 15.74 19.85
N CYS A 164 0.31 14.98 20.61
CA CYS A 164 -1.10 15.28 20.86
C CYS A 164 -1.61 14.54 22.10
N SER A 165 -2.77 14.99 22.57
CA SER A 165 -3.58 14.28 23.57
C SER A 165 -5.02 14.21 23.07
N ARG A 166 -5.59 13.00 23.08
CA ARG A 166 -6.95 12.71 22.61
C ARG A 166 -7.75 12.10 23.75
N ARG A 167 -8.98 12.56 23.93
CA ARG A 167 -9.84 12.12 25.03
C ARG A 167 -11.11 11.46 24.52
N PHE A 168 -11.53 10.43 25.23
CA PHE A 168 -12.66 9.61 24.89
C PHE A 168 -13.43 9.20 26.16
N VAL A 169 -14.70 8.79 25.98
CA VAL A 169 -15.54 8.18 27.01
C VAL A 169 -16.21 6.94 26.43
N THR A 170 -16.55 5.97 27.27
CA THR A 170 -17.30 4.77 26.86
C THR A 170 -18.44 5.15 25.91
N ALA A 171 -18.51 4.49 24.75
CA ALA A 171 -19.43 4.84 23.70
C ALA A 171 -20.89 4.58 24.07
N ALA A 172 -21.78 5.48 23.67
CA ALA A 172 -23.21 5.36 23.90
C ALA A 172 -23.83 4.11 23.24
N ILE A 173 -23.21 3.58 22.18
CA ILE A 173 -23.63 2.34 21.50
C ILE A 173 -23.34 1.07 22.32
N ASP A 174 -22.59 1.17 23.42
CA ASP A 174 -22.32 0.06 24.35
C ASP A 174 -22.83 0.39 25.77
N PRO A 175 -24.14 0.46 25.98
CA PRO A 175 -24.73 0.91 27.24
C PRO A 175 -24.52 -0.07 28.41
N LYS A 176 -23.99 -1.26 28.14
CA LYS A 176 -23.68 -2.26 29.18
C LYS A 176 -22.24 -2.16 29.70
N ALA A 177 -21.36 -1.47 28.95
CA ALA A 177 -19.99 -1.25 29.38
C ALA A 177 -19.95 -0.23 30.55
N PRO A 178 -19.08 -0.44 31.55
CA PRO A 178 -18.90 0.54 32.62
C PRO A 178 -18.40 1.87 32.03
N ARG A 179 -18.90 2.99 32.57
CA ARG A 179 -18.45 4.32 32.14
C ARG A 179 -16.99 4.52 32.52
N GLU A 180 -16.16 4.70 31.52
CA GLU A 180 -14.72 4.88 31.65
C GLU A 180 -14.27 6.00 30.71
N TYR A 181 -13.30 6.79 31.12
CA TYR A 181 -12.59 7.76 30.31
C TYR A 181 -11.29 7.15 29.83
N LEU A 182 -10.98 7.30 28.53
CA LEU A 182 -9.68 6.95 27.95
C LEU A 182 -9.00 8.23 27.45
N THR A 183 -7.77 8.44 27.86
CA THR A 183 -6.93 9.51 27.30
C THR A 183 -5.69 8.89 26.68
N LEU A 184 -5.40 9.27 25.46
CA LEU A 184 -4.25 8.83 24.68
C LEU A 184 -3.31 10.01 24.48
N HIS A 185 -2.09 9.89 24.98
CA HIS A 185 -1.04 10.91 24.81
C HIS A 185 0.05 10.35 23.92
N GLU A 186 0.29 10.99 22.79
CA GLU A 186 1.31 10.60 21.81
C GLU A 186 2.58 11.44 21.97
N TYR A 187 3.72 10.74 21.91
CA TYR A 187 5.05 11.36 21.98
C TYR A 187 5.94 10.86 20.84
N LYS A 188 6.87 11.71 20.40
CA LYS A 188 7.97 11.32 19.49
C LYS A 188 8.86 10.28 20.18
N ALA A 189 9.68 9.56 19.40
CA ALA A 189 10.66 8.60 19.93
C ALA A 189 11.60 9.22 20.98
N THR A 190 12.12 10.39 20.67
CA THR A 190 12.87 11.21 21.66
C THR A 190 11.89 12.13 22.36
N ASN A 191 11.71 11.92 23.66
CA ASN A 191 10.73 12.66 24.45
C ASN A 191 11.20 12.91 25.89
N GLY A 192 10.47 13.79 26.58
CA GLY A 192 10.75 14.21 27.96
C GLY A 192 9.91 13.50 29.03
N LEU A 193 9.34 12.34 28.76
CA LEU A 193 8.61 11.56 29.76
C LEU A 193 9.50 11.23 30.97
N GLY A 194 9.00 11.50 32.19
CA GLY A 194 9.77 11.35 33.43
C GLY A 194 10.70 12.52 33.73
N GLY A 195 10.86 13.46 32.80
CA GLY A 195 11.67 14.70 32.99
C GLY A 195 10.97 15.78 33.83
N PRO A 196 11.58 16.97 33.94
CA PRO A 196 11.07 18.04 34.78
C PRO A 196 9.66 18.49 34.44
N GLU A 197 9.38 18.73 33.16
CA GLU A 197 8.07 19.22 32.68
C GLU A 197 6.98 18.17 32.94
N HIS A 198 7.30 16.89 32.71
CA HIS A 198 6.38 15.80 33.00
C HIS A 198 6.11 15.70 34.50
N LYS A 199 7.12 15.78 35.35
CA LYS A 199 6.96 15.78 36.81
C LYS A 199 6.11 16.97 37.30
N ALA A 200 6.34 18.15 36.75
CA ALA A 200 5.54 19.32 37.09
C ALA A 200 4.06 19.15 36.73
N ALA A 201 3.75 18.49 35.60
CA ALA A 201 2.37 18.17 35.20
C ALA A 201 1.72 17.12 36.15
N MET A 202 2.53 16.29 36.83
CA MET A 202 2.07 15.28 37.77
C MET A 202 1.96 15.78 39.22
N ASP A 203 2.42 16.99 39.53
CA ASP A 203 2.51 17.54 40.89
C ASP A 203 1.83 18.91 40.97
N THR A 204 0.48 18.92 40.75
CA THR A 204 -0.35 20.13 40.93
C THR A 204 -1.41 19.92 41.98
N PRO A 205 -1.82 21.00 42.72
CA PRO A 205 -2.90 20.92 43.70
C PRO A 205 -4.24 20.43 43.08
N TRP A 206 -4.54 20.89 41.84
CA TRP A 206 -5.78 20.46 41.16
C TRP A 206 -5.75 18.98 40.84
N ARG A 207 -4.64 18.47 40.25
CA ARG A 207 -4.46 17.03 40.02
C ARG A 207 -4.61 16.23 41.31
N THR A 208 -3.98 16.67 42.40
CA THR A 208 -4.05 15.96 43.70
C THR A 208 -5.49 15.83 44.18
N ARG A 209 -6.29 16.90 44.07
CA ARG A 209 -7.71 16.87 44.41
C ARG A 209 -8.48 15.90 43.48
N ILE A 210 -8.27 15.99 42.17
CA ILE A 210 -8.93 15.10 41.21
C ILE A 210 -8.63 13.62 41.50
N VAL A 211 -7.37 13.28 41.76
CA VAL A 211 -6.96 11.91 42.06
C VAL A 211 -7.58 11.39 43.35
N ASN A 212 -7.63 12.22 44.40
CA ASN A 212 -8.13 11.77 45.70
C ASN A 212 -9.66 11.75 45.82
N ASP A 213 -10.34 12.71 45.16
CA ASP A 213 -11.77 12.94 45.43
C ASP A 213 -12.68 12.49 44.28
N THR A 214 -12.13 12.31 43.05
CA THR A 214 -12.92 12.08 41.85
C THR A 214 -12.64 10.74 41.20
N ILE A 215 -11.38 10.28 41.22
CA ILE A 215 -10.98 9.03 40.55
C ILE A 215 -11.18 7.85 41.47
N THR A 216 -11.94 6.85 41.01
CA THR A 216 -12.13 5.56 41.75
C THR A 216 -11.13 4.51 41.26
N SER A 217 -10.76 4.54 39.99
CA SER A 217 -9.77 3.62 39.40
C SER A 217 -9.04 4.31 38.25
N GLN A 218 -7.74 4.08 38.17
CA GLN A 218 -6.93 4.56 37.06
C GLN A 218 -5.89 3.52 36.68
N ARG A 219 -5.75 3.30 35.37
CA ARG A 219 -4.69 2.47 34.81
C ARG A 219 -3.94 3.26 33.76
N ARG A 220 -2.62 3.33 33.92
CA ARG A 220 -1.72 3.96 32.96
C ARG A 220 -0.86 2.89 32.27
N ARG A 221 -0.85 2.89 30.95
CA ARG A 221 -0.06 1.97 30.12
C ARG A 221 0.87 2.77 29.23
N VAL A 222 2.02 2.19 28.93
CA VAL A 222 3.00 2.77 27.99
C VAL A 222 3.29 1.78 26.88
N PHE A 223 3.11 2.23 25.67
CA PHE A 223 3.30 1.42 24.46
C PHE A 223 4.24 2.13 23.50
N GLU A 224 4.94 1.36 22.70
CA GLU A 224 5.73 1.83 21.56
C GLU A 224 5.04 1.45 20.26
N TRP A 225 5.08 2.36 19.28
CA TRP A 225 4.53 2.11 17.95
C TRP A 225 5.16 0.88 17.32
N ALA A 226 4.34 0.01 16.74
CA ALA A 226 4.76 -1.22 16.09
C ALA A 226 4.35 -1.27 14.61
N TYR A 227 3.17 -0.76 14.26
CA TYR A 227 2.67 -0.83 12.89
C TYR A 227 1.53 0.15 12.64
N THR A 228 1.53 0.78 11.46
CA THR A 228 0.37 1.53 10.94
C THR A 228 -0.30 0.70 9.86
N PHE A 229 -1.59 0.43 9.99
CA PHE A 229 -2.34 -0.31 8.99
C PHE A 229 -2.64 0.54 7.76
N GLY A 230 -2.80 -0.12 6.63
CA GLY A 230 -3.38 0.39 5.41
C GLY A 230 -4.41 -0.60 4.86
N PRO A 231 -5.18 -0.24 3.83
CA PRO A 231 -6.16 -1.13 3.22
C PRO A 231 -5.52 -2.31 2.46
N ALA A 232 -4.19 -2.25 2.27
CA ALA A 232 -3.42 -3.22 1.52
C ALA A 232 -2.26 -3.78 2.36
N PRO A 233 -2.09 -5.10 2.48
CA PRO A 233 -0.98 -5.72 3.20
C PRO A 233 0.37 -5.45 2.53
N ARG A 234 1.40 -5.17 3.34
CA ARG A 234 2.76 -4.84 2.86
C ARG A 234 3.90 -5.44 3.69
N GLU A 235 3.57 -6.10 4.78
CA GLU A 235 4.55 -6.64 5.70
C GLU A 235 5.06 -7.99 5.19
N LEU A 236 6.38 -8.15 5.11
CA LEU A 236 7.04 -9.35 4.59
C LEU A 236 7.90 -10.07 5.63
N SER A 237 8.26 -9.41 6.75
CA SER A 237 9.25 -9.96 7.68
C SER A 237 8.76 -11.22 8.38
N SER A 238 7.51 -11.27 8.78
CA SER A 238 6.92 -12.47 9.39
C SER A 238 6.95 -13.67 8.45
N LEU A 239 6.84 -13.43 7.13
CA LEU A 239 6.77 -14.49 6.11
C LEU A 239 8.11 -15.22 5.87
N THR A 240 9.20 -14.76 6.48
CA THR A 240 10.49 -15.48 6.44
C THR A 240 10.65 -16.51 7.53
N SER A 241 9.81 -16.46 8.55
CA SER A 241 9.87 -17.39 9.67
C SER A 241 9.35 -18.77 9.28
N LYS A 242 10.06 -19.81 9.74
CA LYS A 242 9.59 -21.20 9.65
C LYS A 242 8.33 -21.47 10.49
N ASP A 243 8.01 -20.58 11.43
CA ASP A 243 6.88 -20.70 12.34
C ASP A 243 5.58 -20.13 11.74
N VAL A 244 5.60 -19.63 10.52
CA VAL A 244 4.40 -19.28 9.75
C VAL A 244 3.77 -20.54 9.17
N ALA A 245 2.45 -20.64 9.22
CA ALA A 245 1.68 -21.84 8.88
C ALA A 245 1.66 -22.18 7.36
N GLY A 246 2.59 -21.66 6.55
CA GLY A 246 2.64 -21.86 5.10
C GLY A 246 1.82 -20.83 4.31
N PRO A 247 1.65 -21.03 3.00
CA PRO A 247 0.87 -20.12 2.16
C PRO A 247 -0.58 -20.01 2.65
N TRP A 248 -1.10 -18.78 2.64
CA TRP A 248 -2.48 -18.51 2.99
C TRP A 248 -3.18 -17.72 1.87
N SER A 249 -4.48 -17.90 1.75
CA SER A 249 -5.33 -17.13 0.85
C SER A 249 -6.63 -16.72 1.55
N SER A 250 -7.11 -15.50 1.29
CA SER A 250 -8.44 -15.05 1.69
C SER A 250 -9.53 -15.89 1.03
N ASN A 251 -10.74 -15.87 1.60
CA ASN A 251 -11.87 -16.66 1.08
C ASN A 251 -12.24 -16.28 -0.37
N ASP A 252 -12.06 -15.03 -0.75
CA ASP A 252 -12.27 -14.53 -2.12
C ASP A 252 -11.06 -14.77 -3.05
N GLY A 253 -9.96 -15.34 -2.54
CA GLY A 253 -8.72 -15.60 -3.28
C GLY A 253 -7.93 -14.35 -3.68
N ARG A 254 -8.35 -13.15 -3.28
CA ARG A 254 -7.78 -11.88 -3.74
C ARG A 254 -6.57 -11.41 -2.92
N THR A 255 -6.43 -11.93 -1.71
CA THR A 255 -5.25 -11.68 -0.86
C THR A 255 -4.57 -13.01 -0.56
N ARG A 256 -3.25 -13.08 -0.76
CA ARG A 256 -2.44 -14.26 -0.52
C ARG A 256 -1.13 -13.87 0.14
N THR A 257 -0.68 -14.67 1.11
CA THR A 257 0.68 -14.59 1.64
C THR A 257 1.48 -15.83 1.21
N LEU A 258 2.70 -15.59 0.77
CA LEU A 258 3.61 -16.60 0.22
C LEU A 258 4.91 -16.60 1.03
N PRO A 259 4.95 -17.37 2.14
CA PRO A 259 6.15 -17.46 2.97
C PRO A 259 7.34 -18.03 2.21
N SER A 260 8.49 -17.43 2.42
CA SER A 260 9.77 -17.89 1.90
C SER A 260 10.91 -17.33 2.75
N PRO A 261 11.94 -18.13 3.08
CA PRO A 261 13.08 -17.64 3.84
C PRO A 261 13.87 -16.54 3.13
N THR A 262 13.87 -16.53 1.81
CA THR A 262 14.71 -15.66 0.98
C THR A 262 13.93 -14.67 0.13
N ARG A 263 12.68 -15.00 -0.22
CA ARG A 263 11.85 -14.18 -1.11
C ARG A 263 10.37 -14.28 -0.73
N PRO A 264 10.00 -13.77 0.44
CA PRO A 264 8.60 -13.70 0.84
C PRO A 264 7.83 -12.78 -0.09
N ALA A 265 6.53 -13.06 -0.26
CA ALA A 265 5.67 -12.21 -1.08
C ALA A 265 4.26 -12.12 -0.51
N VAL A 266 3.62 -11.00 -0.80
CA VAL A 266 2.18 -10.78 -0.60
C VAL A 266 1.55 -10.35 -1.90
N GLU A 267 0.39 -10.93 -2.20
CA GLU A 267 -0.50 -10.56 -3.30
C GLU A 267 -1.79 -10.02 -2.70
N SER A 268 -2.27 -8.90 -3.22
CA SER A 268 -3.53 -8.31 -2.80
C SER A 268 -3.97 -7.26 -3.83
N PHE A 269 -4.79 -6.30 -3.43
CA PHE A 269 -5.24 -5.21 -4.31
C PHE A 269 -5.33 -3.90 -3.53
N VAL A 270 -5.23 -2.81 -4.28
CA VAL A 270 -5.51 -1.45 -3.82
C VAL A 270 -6.71 -0.94 -4.61
N THR A 271 -7.71 -0.41 -3.91
CA THR A 271 -8.87 0.24 -4.54
C THR A 271 -8.57 1.71 -4.70
N THR A 272 -8.61 2.20 -5.93
CA THR A 272 -8.41 3.62 -6.26
C THR A 272 -9.61 4.47 -5.84
N ALA A 273 -9.45 5.79 -5.80
CA ALA A 273 -10.52 6.72 -5.41
C ALA A 273 -11.78 6.64 -6.31
N ASP A 274 -11.63 6.21 -7.56
CA ASP A 274 -12.74 5.99 -8.49
C ASP A 274 -13.28 4.55 -8.49
N GLY A 275 -12.83 3.71 -7.52
CA GLY A 275 -13.36 2.38 -7.25
C GLY A 275 -12.77 1.25 -8.10
N VAL A 276 -11.62 1.46 -8.73
CA VAL A 276 -10.93 0.42 -9.49
C VAL A 276 -9.96 -0.34 -8.58
N ASP A 277 -10.06 -1.66 -8.58
CA ASP A 277 -9.12 -2.51 -7.88
C ASP A 277 -7.89 -2.80 -8.74
N LEU A 278 -6.73 -2.48 -8.21
CA LEU A 278 -5.42 -2.74 -8.81
C LEU A 278 -4.75 -3.91 -8.09
N PRO A 279 -4.84 -5.13 -8.61
CA PRO A 279 -4.11 -6.26 -8.05
C PRO A 279 -2.61 -6.00 -8.09
N TYR A 280 -1.91 -6.35 -7.00
CA TYR A 280 -0.46 -6.20 -6.90
C TYR A 280 0.20 -7.42 -6.27
N ARG A 281 1.51 -7.54 -6.51
CA ARG A 281 2.44 -8.43 -5.81
C ARG A 281 3.61 -7.61 -5.28
N LEU A 282 3.86 -7.71 -3.98
CA LEU A 282 5.02 -7.11 -3.31
C LEU A 282 5.90 -8.25 -2.81
N GLU A 283 7.19 -8.23 -3.18
CA GLU A 283 8.13 -9.31 -2.85
C GLU A 283 9.56 -8.77 -2.66
N GLY A 284 10.45 -9.58 -2.08
CA GLY A 284 11.87 -9.28 -1.92
C GLY A 284 12.28 -8.98 -0.47
N SER A 285 13.02 -7.90 -0.25
CA SER A 285 13.53 -7.54 1.09
C SER A 285 12.42 -7.41 2.12
N THR A 286 12.68 -7.89 3.31
CA THR A 286 11.77 -7.81 4.47
C THR A 286 11.87 -6.52 5.25
N ASP A 287 12.93 -5.74 5.03
CA ASP A 287 13.08 -4.42 5.63
C ASP A 287 12.06 -3.45 5.00
N PRO A 288 11.12 -2.91 5.77
CA PRO A 288 10.12 -1.97 5.25
C PRO A 288 10.74 -0.66 4.69
N HIS A 289 12.00 -0.39 5.01
CA HIS A 289 12.74 0.80 4.57
C HIS A 289 13.55 0.56 3.30
N SER A 290 13.60 -0.66 2.81
CA SER A 290 14.28 -1.03 1.57
C SER A 290 13.74 -0.25 0.38
N PRO A 291 14.62 0.14 -0.57
CA PRO A 291 14.17 0.81 -1.80
C PRO A 291 13.21 -0.08 -2.58
N VAL A 292 12.17 0.56 -3.13
CA VAL A 292 11.13 -0.13 -3.90
C VAL A 292 11.30 0.15 -5.39
N ILE A 293 11.17 -0.89 -6.20
CA ILE A 293 11.03 -0.80 -7.66
C ILE A 293 9.58 -1.13 -8.02
N VAL A 294 8.89 -0.22 -8.71
CA VAL A 294 7.56 -0.45 -9.26
C VAL A 294 7.68 -0.81 -10.74
N LEU A 295 7.02 -1.89 -11.16
CA LEU A 295 7.03 -2.38 -12.54
C LEU A 295 5.67 -2.12 -13.21
N SER A 296 5.67 -1.34 -14.29
CA SER A 296 4.48 -0.95 -15.07
C SER A 296 4.45 -1.64 -16.43
N ASN A 297 3.31 -2.26 -16.77
CA ASN A 297 3.17 -3.19 -17.86
C ASN A 297 2.90 -2.53 -19.22
N SER A 298 3.18 -3.26 -20.31
CA SER A 298 2.62 -2.98 -21.62
C SER A 298 1.10 -3.13 -21.61
N ILE A 299 0.44 -2.53 -22.59
CA ILE A 299 -0.99 -2.81 -22.85
C ILE A 299 -1.21 -4.31 -23.11
N LEU A 300 -2.39 -4.83 -22.79
CA LEU A 300 -2.81 -6.21 -23.06
C LEU A 300 -2.16 -7.30 -22.19
N VAL A 301 -1.24 -6.98 -21.31
CA VAL A 301 -0.55 -7.96 -20.44
C VAL A 301 -0.69 -7.57 -18.98
N ASP A 302 -0.34 -8.47 -18.09
CA ASP A 302 -0.25 -8.23 -16.66
C ASP A 302 1.19 -8.29 -16.15
N TYR A 303 1.37 -8.22 -14.84
CA TYR A 303 2.69 -8.16 -14.22
C TYR A 303 3.52 -9.45 -14.34
N ALA A 304 2.96 -10.57 -14.85
CA ALA A 304 3.71 -11.80 -15.05
C ALA A 304 4.79 -11.66 -16.14
N ILE A 305 4.66 -10.68 -17.05
CA ILE A 305 5.73 -10.38 -18.03
C ILE A 305 7.07 -10.02 -17.40
N TRP A 306 7.09 -9.70 -16.11
CA TRP A 306 8.29 -9.32 -15.38
C TRP A 306 8.96 -10.49 -14.64
N ASP A 307 8.39 -11.71 -14.67
CA ASP A 307 8.87 -12.83 -13.85
C ASP A 307 10.34 -13.14 -14.08
N ASP A 308 10.80 -13.25 -15.32
CA ASP A 308 12.18 -13.59 -15.65
C ASP A 308 13.15 -12.48 -15.24
N PHE A 309 12.79 -11.21 -15.48
CA PHE A 309 13.57 -10.08 -14.99
C PHE A 309 13.65 -10.08 -13.47
N VAL A 310 12.54 -10.21 -12.75
CA VAL A 310 12.53 -10.18 -11.28
C VAL A 310 13.32 -11.35 -10.69
N ASN A 311 13.23 -12.53 -11.31
CA ASN A 311 14.02 -13.69 -10.92
C ASN A 311 15.53 -13.44 -11.10
N ALA A 312 15.94 -12.92 -12.25
CA ALA A 312 17.34 -12.58 -12.53
C ALA A 312 17.83 -11.43 -11.63
N PHE A 313 17.01 -10.40 -11.41
CA PHE A 313 17.38 -9.24 -10.60
C PHE A 313 17.59 -9.61 -9.13
N LEU A 314 16.64 -10.31 -8.49
CA LEU A 314 16.74 -10.71 -7.08
C LEU A 314 17.74 -11.86 -6.82
N ALA A 315 18.16 -12.59 -7.86
CA ALA A 315 19.22 -13.58 -7.76
C ALA A 315 20.62 -12.93 -7.58
N ASP A 316 20.79 -11.68 -8.00
CA ASP A 316 22.04 -10.94 -7.77
C ASP A 316 22.13 -10.49 -6.30
N PRO A 317 23.20 -10.88 -5.56
CA PRO A 317 23.37 -10.50 -4.16
C PRO A 317 23.32 -8.99 -3.90
N ARG A 318 23.70 -8.15 -4.86
CA ARG A 318 23.65 -6.68 -4.75
C ARG A 318 22.22 -6.15 -4.66
N ASN A 319 21.24 -6.92 -5.14
CA ASN A 319 19.84 -6.52 -5.27
C ASN A 319 18.93 -7.09 -4.18
N GLN A 320 19.45 -7.93 -3.27
CA GLN A 320 18.65 -8.53 -2.20
C GLN A 320 18.06 -7.50 -1.22
N GLY A 321 18.62 -6.29 -1.19
CA GLY A 321 18.08 -5.17 -0.44
C GLY A 321 16.91 -4.45 -1.11
N PHE A 322 16.43 -4.86 -2.27
CA PHE A 322 15.28 -4.23 -2.94
C PHE A 322 13.96 -4.94 -2.65
N ARG A 323 12.89 -4.17 -2.69
CA ARG A 323 11.51 -4.65 -2.75
C ARG A 323 10.98 -4.40 -4.14
N ILE A 324 10.27 -5.38 -4.70
CA ILE A 324 9.65 -5.26 -6.04
C ILE A 324 8.14 -5.21 -5.88
N LEU A 325 7.54 -4.14 -6.40
CA LEU A 325 6.10 -3.96 -6.49
C LEU A 325 5.68 -4.11 -7.96
N ARG A 326 4.91 -5.15 -8.24
CA ARG A 326 4.29 -5.42 -9.53
C ARG A 326 2.79 -5.27 -9.41
N TYR A 327 2.10 -4.75 -10.41
CA TYR A 327 0.66 -4.59 -10.35
C TYR A 327 0.01 -4.81 -11.72
N SER A 328 -1.25 -5.23 -11.71
CA SER A 328 -2.06 -5.27 -12.93
C SER A 328 -2.57 -3.87 -13.23
N THR A 329 -2.18 -3.35 -14.39
CA THR A 329 -2.59 -2.03 -14.86
C THR A 329 -4.10 -1.98 -15.08
N ARG A 330 -4.74 -0.89 -14.76
CA ARG A 330 -6.12 -0.57 -15.16
C ARG A 330 -6.31 -0.88 -16.64
N GLY A 331 -7.42 -1.53 -16.99
CA GLY A 331 -7.66 -2.02 -18.36
C GLY A 331 -7.24 -3.48 -18.60
N ARG A 332 -6.59 -4.15 -17.64
CA ARG A 332 -6.40 -5.61 -17.69
C ARG A 332 -7.73 -6.35 -17.44
N LEU A 333 -8.52 -5.87 -16.50
CA LEU A 333 -9.83 -6.38 -16.15
C LEU A 333 -10.93 -5.47 -16.72
N GLN A 334 -12.17 -5.93 -16.74
CA GLN A 334 -13.32 -5.19 -17.26
C GLN A 334 -13.59 -3.91 -16.45
N ALA A 335 -13.41 -3.94 -15.14
CA ALA A 335 -13.62 -2.79 -14.27
C ALA A 335 -12.50 -1.75 -14.46
N CYS A 336 -12.76 -0.72 -15.27
CA CYS A 336 -11.79 0.32 -15.66
C CYS A 336 -12.03 1.66 -14.97
N GLY A 337 -13.08 1.78 -14.15
CA GLY A 337 -13.50 3.03 -13.53
C GLY A 337 -14.46 3.85 -14.40
N LYS A 338 -14.85 5.02 -13.88
CA LYS A 338 -15.81 5.91 -14.54
C LYS A 338 -15.18 6.92 -15.50
N GLN A 339 -13.87 7.13 -15.37
CA GLN A 339 -13.13 8.10 -16.20
C GLN A 339 -12.43 7.38 -17.37
N PRO A 340 -12.30 8.04 -18.53
CA PRO A 340 -11.49 7.52 -19.63
C PRO A 340 -10.06 7.29 -19.17
N ILE A 341 -9.48 6.15 -19.53
CA ILE A 341 -8.09 5.86 -19.23
C ILE A 341 -7.19 6.77 -20.07
N ASN A 342 -6.29 7.46 -19.39
CA ASN A 342 -5.21 8.26 -20.01
C ASN A 342 -3.94 8.10 -19.17
N ILE A 343 -2.81 8.60 -19.66
CA ILE A 343 -1.53 8.46 -18.97
C ILE A 343 -1.49 9.15 -17.60
N ASP A 344 -2.32 10.18 -17.37
CA ASP A 344 -2.41 10.86 -16.08
C ASP A 344 -3.15 10.01 -15.04
N VAL A 345 -4.23 9.34 -15.46
CA VAL A 345 -4.95 8.37 -14.62
C VAL A 345 -4.02 7.21 -14.26
N LEU A 346 -3.27 6.68 -15.23
CA LEU A 346 -2.32 5.59 -14.99
C LEU A 346 -1.17 6.01 -14.05
N ALA A 347 -0.70 7.26 -14.16
CA ALA A 347 0.27 7.83 -13.23
C ALA A 347 -0.32 7.95 -11.80
N SER A 348 -1.57 8.39 -11.69
CA SER A 348 -2.27 8.48 -10.40
C SER A 348 -2.49 7.11 -9.76
N ASP A 349 -2.68 6.05 -10.55
CA ASP A 349 -2.78 4.67 -10.06
C ASP A 349 -1.47 4.22 -9.39
N ILE A 350 -0.31 4.57 -9.95
CA ILE A 350 0.99 4.30 -9.31
C ILE A 350 1.06 5.02 -7.96
N ILE A 351 0.64 6.29 -7.90
CA ILE A 351 0.65 7.05 -6.63
C ILE A 351 -0.31 6.42 -5.62
N ALA A 352 -1.52 6.00 -6.03
CA ALA A 352 -2.46 5.32 -5.15
C ALA A 352 -1.89 4.02 -4.55
N LEU A 353 -1.13 3.24 -5.35
CA LEU A 353 -0.40 2.07 -4.86
C LEU A 353 0.67 2.45 -3.83
N LEU A 354 1.48 3.47 -4.13
CA LEU A 354 2.51 3.95 -3.21
C LEU A 354 1.92 4.43 -1.88
N ASP A 355 0.81 5.17 -1.92
CA ASP A 355 0.13 5.70 -0.73
C ASP A 355 -0.46 4.57 0.12
N ALA A 356 -1.22 3.66 -0.49
CA ALA A 356 -1.84 2.53 0.21
C ALA A 356 -0.82 1.59 0.85
N LEU A 357 0.36 1.44 0.23
CA LEU A 357 1.47 0.62 0.72
C LEU A 357 2.47 1.42 1.58
N ARG A 358 2.22 2.72 1.81
CA ARG A 358 3.06 3.64 2.60
C ARG A 358 4.50 3.70 2.09
N ILE A 359 4.67 3.71 0.77
CA ILE A 359 5.95 3.83 0.09
C ILE A 359 6.16 5.30 -0.24
N PRO A 360 7.08 6.01 0.41
CA PRO A 360 7.24 7.46 0.19
C PRO A 360 7.79 7.78 -1.19
N GLN A 361 8.71 6.97 -1.69
CA GLN A 361 9.35 7.13 -2.99
C GLN A 361 9.70 5.76 -3.58
N ALA A 362 9.73 5.65 -4.92
CA ALA A 362 10.12 4.44 -5.61
C ALA A 362 10.92 4.73 -6.87
N THR A 363 11.71 3.74 -7.31
CA THR A 363 12.19 3.67 -8.70
C THR A 363 11.09 3.06 -9.56
N LEU A 364 10.84 3.62 -10.73
CA LEU A 364 9.81 3.15 -11.64
C LEU A 364 10.45 2.55 -12.91
N ILE A 365 10.01 1.36 -13.31
CA ILE A 365 10.42 0.74 -14.59
C ILE A 365 9.14 0.37 -15.34
N GLY A 366 9.05 0.75 -16.61
CA GLY A 366 7.86 0.45 -17.39
C GLY A 366 8.17 0.22 -18.87
N VAL A 367 7.30 -0.54 -19.55
CA VAL A 367 7.45 -0.87 -20.96
C VAL A 367 6.22 -0.45 -21.75
N SER A 368 6.41 0.11 -22.95
CA SER A 368 5.33 0.50 -23.87
C SER A 368 4.36 1.52 -23.22
N LEU A 369 3.08 1.19 -23.03
CA LEU A 369 2.15 2.02 -22.26
C LEU A 369 2.67 2.26 -20.84
N GLY A 370 3.23 1.25 -20.19
CA GLY A 370 3.91 1.38 -18.89
C GLY A 370 5.16 2.27 -18.97
N GLY A 371 5.87 2.26 -20.11
CA GLY A 371 7.04 3.12 -20.36
C GLY A 371 6.69 4.59 -20.33
N VAL A 372 5.64 5.01 -21.05
CA VAL A 372 5.17 6.40 -20.99
C VAL A 372 4.50 6.73 -19.66
N THR A 373 3.85 5.74 -19.01
CA THR A 373 3.24 5.93 -17.69
C THR A 373 4.31 6.28 -16.65
N VAL A 374 5.42 5.53 -16.56
CA VAL A 374 6.47 5.83 -15.58
C VAL A 374 7.20 7.15 -15.87
N LEU A 375 7.40 7.48 -17.14
CA LEU A 375 7.92 8.79 -17.56
C LEU A 375 6.98 9.91 -17.09
N ASN A 376 5.68 9.82 -17.41
CA ASN A 376 4.69 10.80 -16.99
C ASN A 376 4.56 10.91 -15.46
N THR A 377 4.68 9.79 -14.75
CA THR A 377 4.68 9.79 -13.26
C THR A 377 5.88 10.55 -12.72
N ALA A 378 7.08 10.34 -13.27
CA ALA A 378 8.28 11.04 -12.86
C ALA A 378 8.21 12.56 -13.15
N LEU A 379 7.57 12.95 -14.25
CA LEU A 379 7.37 14.36 -14.60
C LEU A 379 6.33 15.05 -13.69
N ARG A 380 5.24 14.38 -13.35
CA ARG A 380 4.14 14.95 -12.54
C ARG A 380 4.36 14.87 -11.03
N TYR A 381 5.04 13.83 -10.56
CA TYR A 381 5.25 13.54 -9.14
C TYR A 381 6.74 13.35 -8.81
N PRO A 382 7.61 14.34 -9.09
CA PRO A 382 9.06 14.19 -8.97
C PRO A 382 9.51 13.88 -7.52
N THR A 383 8.73 14.27 -6.51
CA THR A 383 9.03 13.97 -5.11
C THR A 383 8.70 12.52 -4.70
N ARG A 384 7.96 11.78 -5.54
CA ARG A 384 7.56 10.39 -5.30
C ARG A 384 8.41 9.38 -6.10
N VAL A 385 9.25 9.87 -7.02
CA VAL A 385 10.06 9.03 -7.92
C VAL A 385 11.53 9.34 -7.72
N THR A 386 12.32 8.33 -7.37
CA THR A 386 13.77 8.48 -7.19
C THR A 386 14.52 8.42 -8.52
N ARG A 387 14.11 7.50 -9.40
CA ARG A 387 14.65 7.26 -10.75
C ARG A 387 13.56 6.61 -11.61
N PHE A 388 13.66 6.72 -12.95
CA PHE A 388 12.81 5.93 -13.82
C PHE A 388 13.59 5.27 -14.97
N ILE A 389 13.06 4.12 -15.43
CA ILE A 389 13.51 3.44 -16.65
C ILE A 389 12.29 3.30 -17.56
N SER A 390 12.31 3.96 -18.70
CA SER A 390 11.23 3.95 -19.69
C SER A 390 11.64 3.10 -20.89
N CYS A 391 10.88 2.04 -21.17
CA CYS A 391 11.24 1.05 -22.18
C CYS A 391 10.25 1.07 -23.36
N ASP A 392 10.77 0.94 -24.58
CA ASP A 392 10.04 0.69 -25.83
C ASP A 392 8.75 1.52 -25.99
N THR A 393 8.87 2.83 -25.89
CA THR A 393 7.74 3.76 -25.90
C THR A 393 8.04 5.05 -26.68
N ASN A 394 7.06 5.97 -26.74
CA ASN A 394 7.16 7.29 -27.34
C ASN A 394 6.87 8.39 -26.31
N SER A 395 7.35 9.62 -26.58
CA SER A 395 7.03 10.83 -25.80
C SER A 395 5.71 11.48 -26.21
N SER A 396 5.16 11.10 -27.37
CA SER A 396 3.86 11.57 -27.84
C SER A 396 3.18 10.52 -28.69
N SER A 397 1.83 10.56 -28.73
CA SER A 397 1.05 9.69 -29.60
C SER A 397 0.75 10.39 -30.92
N PRO A 398 1.26 9.93 -32.08
CA PRO A 398 0.86 10.46 -33.35
C PRO A 398 -0.59 10.10 -33.68
N GLU A 399 -1.28 10.98 -34.40
CA GLU A 399 -2.70 10.79 -34.74
C GLU A 399 -2.95 9.50 -35.55
N SER A 400 -1.98 9.09 -36.36
CA SER A 400 -2.02 7.81 -37.10
C SER A 400 -2.19 6.58 -36.21
N ASN A 401 -1.78 6.64 -34.92
CA ASN A 401 -1.92 5.56 -33.97
C ASN A 401 -3.39 5.26 -33.68
N ARG A 402 -4.25 6.27 -33.65
CA ARG A 402 -5.69 6.09 -33.35
C ARG A 402 -6.34 5.09 -34.31
N LYS A 403 -6.10 5.27 -35.63
CA LYS A 403 -6.65 4.33 -36.62
C LYS A 403 -6.11 2.92 -36.41
N ALA A 404 -4.79 2.78 -36.27
CA ALA A 404 -4.16 1.47 -36.13
C ALA A 404 -4.63 0.72 -34.86
N TRP A 405 -4.90 1.43 -33.76
CA TRP A 405 -5.43 0.82 -32.54
C TRP A 405 -6.91 0.47 -32.66
N ASN A 406 -7.73 1.32 -33.30
CA ASN A 406 -9.14 1.01 -33.56
C ASN A 406 -9.28 -0.21 -34.47
N ASP A 407 -8.43 -0.36 -35.48
CA ASP A 407 -8.41 -1.55 -36.36
C ASP A 407 -8.12 -2.82 -35.55
N ARG A 408 -7.24 -2.76 -34.53
CA ARG A 408 -6.96 -3.88 -33.61
C ARG A 408 -8.14 -4.21 -32.69
N VAL A 409 -8.81 -3.17 -32.15
CA VAL A 409 -10.04 -3.37 -31.37
C VAL A 409 -11.09 -4.09 -32.24
N ALA A 410 -11.26 -3.67 -33.49
CA ALA A 410 -12.22 -4.29 -34.41
C ALA A 410 -11.89 -5.78 -34.72
N VAL A 411 -10.61 -6.17 -34.71
CA VAL A 411 -10.23 -7.60 -34.85
C VAL A 411 -10.79 -8.40 -33.65
N ALA A 412 -10.54 -7.96 -32.42
CA ALA A 412 -11.00 -8.65 -31.22
C ALA A 412 -12.54 -8.67 -31.12
N GLU A 413 -13.21 -7.57 -31.48
CA GLU A 413 -14.68 -7.48 -31.53
C GLU A 413 -15.29 -8.48 -32.51
N ARG A 414 -14.68 -8.63 -33.67
CA ARG A 414 -15.12 -9.57 -34.70
C ARG A 414 -14.94 -11.02 -34.26
N GLU A 415 -13.86 -11.35 -33.57
CA GLU A 415 -13.63 -12.70 -33.04
C GLU A 415 -14.66 -13.04 -31.95
N GLY A 416 -15.01 -12.08 -31.09
CA GLY A 416 -16.03 -12.24 -30.06
C GLY A 416 -15.71 -13.33 -29.03
N ALA A 417 -14.43 -13.53 -28.71
CA ALA A 417 -13.98 -14.54 -27.77
C ALA A 417 -14.51 -14.26 -26.34
N VAL A 418 -14.88 -15.31 -25.61
CA VAL A 418 -15.44 -15.24 -24.25
C VAL A 418 -14.60 -16.08 -23.31
N SER A 419 -14.31 -15.55 -22.13
CA SER A 419 -13.61 -16.25 -21.05
C SER A 419 -14.46 -17.41 -20.52
N THR A 420 -13.87 -18.59 -20.43
CA THR A 420 -14.54 -19.77 -19.86
C THR A 420 -14.75 -19.70 -18.35
N THR A 421 -13.99 -18.83 -17.67
CA THR A 421 -14.03 -18.68 -16.21
C THR A 421 -14.92 -17.52 -15.76
N THR A 422 -14.80 -16.34 -16.39
CA THR A 422 -15.53 -15.12 -15.98
C THR A 422 -16.77 -14.84 -16.84
N GLN A 423 -16.92 -15.53 -17.99
CA GLN A 423 -17.96 -15.26 -18.98
C GLN A 423 -17.90 -13.84 -19.59
N GLU A 424 -16.79 -13.15 -19.40
CA GLU A 424 -16.53 -11.84 -20.01
C GLU A 424 -16.01 -11.96 -21.43
N THR A 425 -16.29 -10.96 -22.27
CA THR A 425 -15.67 -10.87 -23.60
C THR A 425 -14.19 -10.51 -23.43
N ILE A 426 -13.33 -11.27 -24.07
CA ILE A 426 -11.88 -11.14 -24.03
C ILE A 426 -11.32 -10.83 -25.42
N VAL A 427 -10.05 -10.46 -25.47
CA VAL A 427 -9.34 -10.08 -26.70
C VAL A 427 -9.30 -11.21 -27.73
N GLY A 428 -9.09 -12.46 -27.32
CA GLY A 428 -9.09 -13.62 -28.19
C GLY A 428 -7.76 -13.92 -28.88
N ASP A 429 -7.76 -14.99 -29.65
CA ASP A 429 -6.54 -15.57 -30.26
C ASP A 429 -6.05 -14.82 -31.50
N GLU A 430 -6.98 -14.26 -32.32
CA GLU A 430 -6.60 -13.57 -33.57
C GLU A 430 -5.72 -12.35 -33.29
N LEU A 431 -6.20 -11.45 -32.41
CA LEU A 431 -5.44 -10.27 -32.05
C LEU A 431 -4.18 -10.61 -31.25
N ALA A 432 -4.24 -11.63 -30.38
CA ALA A 432 -3.09 -12.07 -29.61
C ALA A 432 -1.96 -12.56 -30.51
N GLU A 433 -2.25 -13.37 -31.52
CA GLU A 433 -1.25 -13.87 -32.48
C GLU A 433 -0.58 -12.70 -33.24
N VAL A 434 -1.38 -11.80 -33.81
CA VAL A 434 -0.85 -10.64 -34.55
C VAL A 434 -0.01 -9.73 -33.66
N THR A 435 -0.43 -9.55 -32.42
CA THR A 435 0.26 -8.69 -31.46
C THR A 435 1.61 -9.26 -31.08
N VAL A 436 1.66 -10.54 -30.69
CA VAL A 436 2.90 -11.18 -30.24
C VAL A 436 3.89 -11.34 -31.39
N ARG A 437 3.41 -11.64 -32.61
CA ARG A 437 4.29 -11.67 -33.80
C ARG A 437 5.00 -10.34 -34.08
N ARG A 438 4.39 -9.22 -33.75
CA ARG A 438 5.00 -7.90 -33.86
C ARG A 438 5.97 -7.59 -32.73
N TRP A 439 5.69 -8.11 -31.53
CA TRP A 439 6.47 -7.80 -30.34
C TRP A 439 7.77 -8.57 -30.22
N PHE A 440 7.82 -9.80 -30.73
CA PHE A 440 8.98 -10.70 -30.61
C PHE A 440 9.79 -10.74 -31.90
N THR A 441 11.10 -10.96 -31.75
CA THR A 441 11.97 -11.23 -32.89
C THR A 441 11.69 -12.60 -33.50
N PRO A 442 11.95 -12.81 -34.82
CA PRO A 442 11.87 -14.15 -35.42
C PRO A 442 12.75 -15.18 -34.69
N GLU A 443 13.95 -14.77 -34.24
CA GLU A 443 14.88 -15.62 -33.49
C GLU A 443 14.22 -16.19 -32.20
N SER A 444 13.41 -15.40 -31.49
CA SER A 444 12.72 -15.84 -30.28
C SER A 444 11.71 -16.96 -30.54
N TYR A 445 11.04 -16.96 -31.70
CA TYR A 445 10.16 -18.07 -32.08
C TYR A 445 10.91 -19.37 -32.35
N GLU A 446 12.14 -19.30 -32.83
CA GLU A 446 12.96 -20.46 -33.15
C GLU A 446 13.68 -21.01 -31.90
N THR A 447 14.23 -20.11 -31.08
CA THR A 447 15.12 -20.51 -29.98
C THR A 447 14.45 -20.58 -28.62
N GLN A 448 13.36 -19.81 -28.41
CA GLN A 448 12.64 -19.68 -27.14
C GLN A 448 11.09 -19.64 -27.36
N PRO A 449 10.49 -20.62 -28.07
CA PRO A 449 9.07 -20.57 -28.47
C PRO A 449 8.08 -20.50 -27.30
N HIS A 450 8.50 -20.85 -26.09
CA HIS A 450 7.70 -20.75 -24.88
C HIS A 450 7.42 -19.29 -24.48
N LEU A 451 8.33 -18.35 -24.73
CA LEU A 451 8.17 -16.93 -24.37
C LEU A 451 7.02 -16.27 -25.15
N PRO A 452 7.00 -16.28 -26.51
CA PRO A 452 5.86 -15.74 -27.23
C PRO A 452 4.56 -16.48 -26.91
N ALA A 453 4.58 -17.79 -26.62
CA ALA A 453 3.40 -18.54 -26.24
C ALA A 453 2.82 -18.08 -24.88
N GLN A 454 3.67 -17.84 -23.88
CA GLN A 454 3.25 -17.30 -22.58
C GLN A 454 2.65 -15.90 -22.70
N VAL A 455 3.30 -15.01 -23.46
CA VAL A 455 2.79 -13.65 -23.67
C VAL A 455 1.49 -13.67 -24.48
N LYS A 456 1.36 -14.57 -25.46
CA LYS A 456 0.12 -14.77 -26.21
C LYS A 456 -1.05 -15.09 -25.27
N GLU A 457 -0.84 -15.96 -24.29
CA GLU A 457 -1.86 -16.31 -23.30
C GLU A 457 -2.28 -15.09 -22.45
N LEU A 458 -1.34 -14.25 -22.05
CA LEU A 458 -1.66 -12.99 -21.35
C LEU A 458 -2.50 -12.05 -22.22
N VAL A 459 -2.11 -11.87 -23.48
CA VAL A 459 -2.83 -10.99 -24.42
C VAL A 459 -4.24 -11.48 -24.68
N ARG A 460 -4.41 -12.77 -25.03
CA ARG A 460 -5.71 -13.33 -25.41
C ARG A 460 -6.75 -13.27 -24.28
N THR A 461 -6.32 -13.36 -23.02
CA THR A 461 -7.18 -13.37 -21.84
C THR A 461 -7.49 -11.98 -21.29
N ASN A 462 -6.96 -10.89 -21.90
CA ASN A 462 -7.28 -9.54 -21.49
C ASN A 462 -8.77 -9.23 -21.75
N SER A 463 -9.42 -8.51 -20.85
CA SER A 463 -10.78 -8.00 -21.07
C SER A 463 -10.83 -7.17 -22.35
N LEU A 464 -11.81 -7.42 -23.22
CA LEU A 464 -12.01 -6.61 -24.44
C LEU A 464 -12.41 -5.17 -24.09
N GLU A 465 -13.28 -4.99 -23.10
CA GLU A 465 -13.66 -3.63 -22.65
C GLU A 465 -12.46 -2.91 -22.02
N GLY A 466 -11.68 -3.62 -21.17
CA GLY A 466 -10.45 -3.08 -20.60
C GLY A 466 -9.44 -2.68 -21.69
N PHE A 467 -9.28 -3.48 -22.73
CA PHE A 467 -8.44 -3.15 -23.88
C PHE A 467 -8.93 -1.91 -24.63
N ARG A 468 -10.24 -1.84 -24.92
CA ARG A 468 -10.88 -0.69 -25.59
C ARG A 468 -10.60 0.62 -24.84
N GLN A 469 -10.75 0.60 -23.52
CA GLN A 469 -10.48 1.74 -22.65
C GLN A 469 -8.97 2.09 -22.62
N SER A 470 -8.10 1.08 -22.53
CA SER A 470 -6.64 1.29 -22.52
C SER A 470 -6.10 1.87 -23.81
N VAL A 471 -6.70 1.55 -24.96
CA VAL A 471 -6.35 2.13 -26.26
C VAL A 471 -6.50 3.66 -26.26
N GLN A 472 -7.44 4.21 -25.50
CA GLN A 472 -7.62 5.66 -25.39
C GLN A 472 -6.37 6.33 -24.82
N ALA A 473 -5.71 5.71 -23.84
CA ALA A 473 -4.47 6.21 -23.27
C ALA A 473 -3.32 6.29 -24.29
N LEU A 474 -3.33 5.42 -25.31
CA LEU A 474 -2.34 5.41 -26.38
C LEU A 474 -2.62 6.41 -27.50
N CYS A 475 -3.77 7.08 -27.50
CA CYS A 475 -4.21 7.92 -28.62
C CYS A 475 -4.19 9.42 -28.35
N ALA A 476 -3.81 9.86 -27.14
CA ALA A 476 -4.00 11.26 -26.79
C ALA A 476 -3.02 11.73 -25.69
N TYR A 477 -1.72 11.59 -25.93
CA TYR A 477 -0.74 12.16 -25.00
C TYR A 477 0.42 12.85 -25.73
N ASP A 478 0.99 13.85 -25.08
CA ASP A 478 2.23 14.52 -25.47
C ASP A 478 2.92 15.04 -24.19
N VAL A 479 4.09 14.49 -23.88
CA VAL A 479 4.87 14.85 -22.70
C VAL A 479 6.20 15.56 -23.05
N ARG A 480 6.39 15.94 -24.32
CA ARG A 480 7.67 16.48 -24.82
C ARG A 480 8.08 17.79 -24.13
N GLU A 481 7.11 18.69 -23.89
CA GLU A 481 7.39 19.95 -23.19
C GLU A 481 7.82 19.73 -21.74
N GLN A 482 7.16 18.78 -21.06
CA GLN A 482 7.47 18.45 -19.68
C GLN A 482 8.83 17.77 -19.54
N MET A 483 9.26 16.98 -20.53
CA MET A 483 10.58 16.33 -20.54
C MET A 483 11.73 17.33 -20.45
N ALA A 484 11.61 18.50 -21.09
CA ALA A 484 12.59 19.58 -21.02
C ALA A 484 12.73 20.20 -19.60
N GLN A 485 11.81 19.87 -18.68
CA GLN A 485 11.78 20.34 -17.29
C GLN A 485 11.96 19.21 -16.27
N ALA A 486 12.29 18.01 -16.72
CA ALA A 486 12.43 16.83 -15.87
C ALA A 486 13.42 17.10 -14.71
N GLN A 487 13.07 16.60 -13.52
CA GLN A 487 13.87 16.73 -12.29
C GLN A 487 14.41 15.38 -11.81
N VAL A 488 13.84 14.28 -12.32
CA VAL A 488 14.14 12.92 -11.89
C VAL A 488 15.09 12.27 -12.89
N PRO A 489 16.20 11.64 -12.45
CA PRO A 489 17.10 10.91 -13.33
C PRO A 489 16.36 9.78 -14.07
N GLY A 490 16.58 9.70 -15.39
CA GLY A 490 15.93 8.73 -16.25
C GLY A 490 16.89 7.94 -17.12
N LEU A 491 16.50 6.71 -17.45
CA LEU A 491 17.14 5.87 -18.46
C LEU A 491 16.09 5.45 -19.49
N PHE A 492 16.44 5.50 -20.76
CA PHE A 492 15.66 4.91 -21.84
C PHE A 492 16.27 3.57 -22.25
N VAL A 493 15.41 2.57 -22.49
CA VAL A 493 15.83 1.24 -22.92
C VAL A 493 14.96 0.81 -24.08
N ALA A 494 15.55 0.20 -25.12
CA ALA A 494 14.78 -0.36 -26.23
C ALA A 494 15.36 -1.69 -26.68
N GLY A 495 14.49 -2.61 -27.10
CA GLY A 495 14.92 -3.76 -27.87
C GLY A 495 15.52 -3.29 -29.20
N ASN A 496 16.70 -3.79 -29.57
CA ASN A 496 17.39 -3.32 -30.78
C ASN A 496 16.64 -3.63 -32.08
N SER A 497 15.64 -4.52 -32.00
CA SER A 497 14.82 -4.94 -33.12
C SER A 497 13.37 -4.41 -33.06
N ASP A 498 13.06 -3.47 -32.17
CA ASP A 498 11.70 -2.90 -32.04
C ASP A 498 11.44 -1.77 -33.06
N GLY A 499 11.54 -2.07 -34.30
CA GLY A 499 11.17 -1.18 -35.40
C GLY A 499 11.83 0.20 -35.35
N VAL A 500 11.02 1.25 -35.23
CA VAL A 500 11.49 2.62 -35.17
C VAL A 500 11.80 3.15 -33.78
N LEU A 501 11.38 2.42 -32.74
CA LEU A 501 11.47 2.89 -31.34
C LEU A 501 12.90 3.16 -30.87
N PRO A 502 13.94 2.39 -31.21
CA PRO A 502 15.31 2.73 -30.84
C PRO A 502 15.72 4.14 -31.29
N LYS A 503 15.36 4.52 -32.50
CA LYS A 503 15.66 5.88 -33.03
C LYS A 503 14.82 6.95 -32.32
N THR A 504 13.53 6.68 -32.10
CA THR A 504 12.64 7.61 -31.39
C THR A 504 13.11 7.85 -29.96
N MET A 505 13.47 6.77 -29.25
CA MET A 505 13.93 6.87 -27.87
C MET A 505 15.33 7.48 -27.73
N GLN A 506 16.16 7.39 -28.77
CA GLN A 506 17.41 8.16 -28.83
C GLN A 506 17.14 9.68 -28.80
N GLN A 507 16.11 10.13 -29.54
CA GLN A 507 15.69 11.53 -29.49
C GLN A 507 15.09 11.89 -28.13
N MET A 508 14.26 11.00 -27.53
CA MET A 508 13.70 11.21 -26.19
C MET A 508 14.80 11.37 -25.14
N ALA A 509 15.89 10.61 -25.25
CA ALA A 509 17.04 10.75 -24.35
C ALA A 509 17.73 12.11 -24.50
N ALA A 510 17.83 12.62 -25.72
CA ALA A 510 18.38 13.95 -25.98
C ALA A 510 17.47 15.10 -25.52
N ASP A 511 16.15 14.89 -25.56
CA ASP A 511 15.13 15.89 -25.19
C ASP A 511 14.88 15.96 -23.68
N LEU A 512 15.23 14.92 -22.93
CA LEU A 512 15.07 14.92 -21.48
C LEU A 512 16.09 15.85 -20.84
N LYS A 513 15.64 16.70 -19.93
CA LYS A 513 16.56 17.54 -19.15
C LYS A 513 17.45 16.65 -18.27
N GLY A 514 18.76 16.83 -18.35
CA GLY A 514 19.76 16.03 -17.68
C GLY A 514 20.46 15.06 -18.63
N ASP A 515 21.42 14.30 -18.12
CA ASP A 515 22.21 13.35 -18.92
C ASP A 515 21.49 11.99 -18.99
N ALA A 516 20.39 11.93 -19.74
CA ALA A 516 19.71 10.68 -20.00
C ALA A 516 20.40 9.90 -21.13
N GLU A 517 20.49 8.60 -20.98
CA GLU A 517 21.06 7.68 -21.96
C GLU A 517 19.98 6.79 -22.58
N LEU A 518 20.21 6.33 -23.81
CA LEU A 518 19.52 5.16 -24.37
C LEU A 518 20.45 3.94 -24.29
N LYS A 519 19.92 2.84 -23.78
CA LYS A 519 20.55 1.51 -23.84
C LYS A 519 19.74 0.59 -24.73
N LEU A 520 20.42 -0.15 -25.61
CA LEU A 520 19.80 -1.12 -26.50
C LEU A 520 20.01 -2.54 -25.97
N ILE A 521 18.93 -3.31 -25.93
CA ILE A 521 18.99 -4.73 -25.55
C ILE A 521 19.12 -5.55 -26.84
N PRO A 522 20.23 -6.29 -27.00
CA PRO A 522 20.44 -7.09 -28.19
C PRO A 522 19.47 -8.28 -28.26
N LYS A 523 19.12 -8.68 -29.49
CA LYS A 523 18.22 -9.83 -29.77
C LYS A 523 16.86 -9.69 -29.07
N ALA A 524 16.30 -8.50 -29.01
CA ALA A 524 15.02 -8.21 -28.38
C ALA A 524 14.20 -7.26 -29.24
N GLY A 525 12.90 -7.51 -29.29
CA GLY A 525 11.87 -6.63 -29.84
C GLY A 525 11.23 -5.77 -28.75
N HIS A 526 9.89 -5.74 -28.72
CA HIS A 526 9.09 -4.82 -27.88
C HIS A 526 9.07 -5.13 -26.37
N LEU A 527 9.46 -6.35 -25.98
CA LEU A 527 9.48 -6.80 -24.58
C LEU A 527 10.90 -7.28 -24.20
N PRO A 528 11.89 -6.37 -24.12
CA PRO A 528 13.29 -6.74 -23.93
C PRO A 528 13.55 -7.47 -22.60
N MET A 529 12.76 -7.20 -21.56
CA MET A 529 12.84 -7.87 -20.28
C MET A 529 12.33 -9.33 -20.29
N VAL A 530 11.57 -9.71 -21.35
CA VAL A 530 11.12 -11.09 -21.62
C VAL A 530 12.12 -11.79 -22.55
N GLU A 531 12.45 -11.18 -23.69
CA GLU A 531 13.29 -11.82 -24.71
C GLU A 531 14.75 -11.97 -24.31
N ASN A 532 15.28 -11.03 -23.52
CA ASN A 532 16.66 -11.06 -23.04
C ASN A 532 16.77 -10.51 -21.63
N ALA A 533 16.14 -11.20 -20.67
CA ALA A 533 16.14 -10.82 -19.27
C ALA A 533 17.54 -10.63 -18.67
N PRO A 534 18.57 -11.43 -19.00
CA PRO A 534 19.92 -11.22 -18.48
C PRO A 534 20.52 -9.88 -18.93
N ALA A 535 20.46 -9.53 -20.22
CA ALA A 535 20.99 -8.26 -20.72
C ALA A 535 20.20 -7.05 -20.18
N PHE A 536 18.88 -7.20 -20.09
CA PHE A 536 18.02 -6.17 -19.48
C PHE A 536 18.39 -5.97 -18.00
N THR A 537 18.56 -7.05 -17.22
CA THR A 537 18.95 -6.98 -15.82
C THR A 537 20.31 -6.31 -15.63
N GLN A 538 21.27 -6.59 -16.51
CA GLN A 538 22.57 -5.93 -16.47
C GLN A 538 22.44 -4.42 -16.65
N VAL A 539 21.68 -3.96 -17.62
CA VAL A 539 21.44 -2.53 -17.88
C VAL A 539 20.75 -1.85 -16.69
N VAL A 540 19.75 -2.50 -16.10
CA VAL A 540 19.07 -2.00 -14.90
C VAL A 540 20.06 -1.89 -13.74
N ASN A 541 20.88 -2.91 -13.49
CA ASN A 541 21.89 -2.90 -12.43
C ASN A 541 22.90 -1.77 -12.61
N GLU A 542 23.42 -1.57 -13.84
CA GLU A 542 24.35 -0.48 -14.14
C GLU A 542 23.75 0.89 -13.84
N PHE A 543 22.45 1.09 -14.05
CA PHE A 543 21.77 2.35 -13.75
C PHE A 543 21.46 2.54 -12.27
N LEU A 544 21.06 1.49 -11.58
CA LEU A 544 20.67 1.57 -10.16
C LEU A 544 21.86 1.71 -9.21
N HIS A 545 23.01 1.17 -9.58
CA HIS A 545 24.22 1.15 -8.74
C HIS A 545 25.26 2.23 -9.13
N LYS A 546 24.91 3.16 -10.04
CA LYS A 546 25.66 4.41 -10.27
C LYS A 546 25.44 5.35 -9.07
#